data_66dd31869c3fb24bfb1796b49b1ee9d0
#
_entry.id   66dd31869c3fb24bfb1796b49b1ee9d0
#
_cell.length_a   1.000
_cell.length_b   1.000
_cell.length_c   1.000
_cell.angle_alpha   90.00
_cell.angle_beta   90.00
_cell.angle_gamma   90.00
#
_symmetry.space_group_name_H-M   'P 1'
#
loop_
_entity.id
_entity.type
_entity.pdbx_description
1 polymer ?
#
loop_
_entity_poly.entity_id
_entity_poly.type
_entity_poly.pdbx_seq_one_letter_code
_entity_poly.pdbx_strand_id
1 'polypeptide(L)'
;MGNREDLLEGARKAVLERGLAKVTARDIASAAGVSLAAIGYHFGSKDQLITEAITIGVGTQIGDGMEAAIRDAGEGRTLWESLAATWNGFVDVVQRNRDGLLLSMENGLQIARDPAQQIFMAEATEVAHRDIVAIVKSTHPDLSQDQAVAVGKLLFLVFQGLAIQMVIAPSAELLDGDSLTTAIEAIRGE
;
A
#
# COMPACT_ATOMS: atom_id res chain seq x y z
N MET A 1 1.96 28.12 6.03
CA MET A 1 2.65 26.84 5.73
C MET A 1 1.70 25.66 5.61
N GLY A 2 0.41 25.82 5.81
CA GLY A 2 -0.57 24.73 5.86
C GLY A 2 -1.18 24.27 4.54
N ASN A 3 -1.11 25.04 3.47
CA ASN A 3 -1.97 24.79 2.31
C ASN A 3 -1.75 23.44 1.58
N ARG A 4 -0.55 22.85 1.63
CA ARG A 4 -0.30 21.56 0.96
C ARG A 4 -0.88 20.39 1.75
N GLU A 5 -0.61 20.34 3.06
CA GLU A 5 -1.16 19.34 3.96
C GLU A 5 -2.68 19.46 4.07
N ASP A 6 -3.21 20.69 4.18
CA ASP A 6 -4.65 20.94 4.22
C ASP A 6 -5.33 20.43 2.93
N LEU A 7 -4.69 20.59 1.76
CA LEU A 7 -5.20 20.08 0.50
C LEU A 7 -5.19 18.55 0.43
N LEU A 8 -4.15 17.88 0.93
CA LEU A 8 -4.10 16.41 0.99
C LEU A 8 -5.22 15.85 1.89
N GLU A 9 -5.40 16.44 3.07
CA GLU A 9 -6.48 16.04 3.98
C GLU A 9 -7.86 16.36 3.41
N GLY A 10 -8.04 17.57 2.82
CA GLY A 10 -9.27 17.96 2.13
C GLY A 10 -9.62 17.03 0.95
N ALA A 11 -8.61 16.59 0.20
CA ALA A 11 -8.80 15.64 -0.90
C ALA A 11 -9.26 14.26 -0.37
N ARG A 12 -8.61 13.74 0.67
CA ARG A 12 -9.03 12.48 1.32
C ARG A 12 -10.47 12.55 1.78
N LYS A 13 -10.84 13.61 2.53
CA LYS A 13 -12.19 13.81 3.03
C LYS A 13 -13.21 13.90 1.89
N ALA A 14 -12.94 14.73 0.89
CA ALA A 14 -13.85 14.93 -0.24
C ALA A 14 -14.04 13.63 -1.07
N VAL A 15 -12.98 12.85 -1.26
CA VAL A 15 -13.04 11.55 -1.96
C VAL A 15 -13.87 10.53 -1.16
N LEU A 16 -13.69 10.46 0.17
CA LEU A 16 -14.48 9.56 1.02
C LEU A 16 -15.97 9.92 1.03
N GLU A 17 -16.30 11.23 1.02
CA GLU A 17 -17.68 11.69 1.04
C GLU A 17 -18.41 11.54 -0.30
N ARG A 18 -17.71 11.73 -1.42
CA ARG A 18 -18.33 11.84 -2.77
C ARG A 18 -17.98 10.70 -3.71
N GLY A 19 -16.94 9.96 -3.41
CA GLY A 19 -16.32 8.98 -4.31
C GLY A 19 -15.40 9.61 -5.34
N LEU A 20 -14.42 8.84 -5.80
CA LEU A 20 -13.37 9.27 -6.73
C LEU A 20 -13.93 9.85 -8.04
N ALA A 21 -14.99 9.24 -8.59
CA ALA A 21 -15.58 9.64 -9.87
C ALA A 21 -16.34 10.98 -9.82
N LYS A 22 -16.81 11.41 -8.65
CA LYS A 22 -17.69 12.60 -8.49
C LYS A 22 -17.02 13.79 -7.84
N VAL A 23 -15.89 13.60 -7.18
CA VAL A 23 -15.19 14.66 -6.46
C VAL A 23 -14.66 15.72 -7.43
N THR A 24 -14.91 16.98 -7.10
CA THR A 24 -14.45 18.12 -7.88
C THR A 24 -13.34 18.89 -7.16
N ALA A 25 -12.55 19.66 -7.91
CA ALA A 25 -11.53 20.54 -7.32
C ALA A 25 -12.13 21.56 -6.32
N ARG A 26 -13.39 22.00 -6.54
CA ARG A 26 -14.09 22.90 -5.61
C ARG A 26 -14.45 22.20 -4.30
N ASP A 27 -14.86 20.93 -4.37
CA ASP A 27 -15.14 20.13 -3.17
C ASP A 27 -13.89 20.00 -2.30
N ILE A 28 -12.75 19.69 -2.93
CA ILE A 28 -11.46 19.57 -2.25
C ILE A 28 -11.03 20.91 -1.62
N ALA A 29 -11.05 22.00 -2.39
CA ALA A 29 -10.67 23.32 -1.90
C ALA A 29 -11.56 23.76 -0.73
N SER A 30 -12.87 23.49 -0.82
CA SER A 30 -13.82 23.76 0.26
C SER A 30 -13.54 22.91 1.51
N ALA A 31 -13.28 21.63 1.35
CA ALA A 31 -12.96 20.74 2.46
C ALA A 31 -11.63 21.09 3.14
N ALA A 32 -10.66 21.58 2.35
CA ALA A 32 -9.35 22.06 2.83
C ALA A 32 -9.38 23.49 3.43
N GLY A 33 -10.46 24.24 3.22
CA GLY A 33 -10.54 25.64 3.65
C GLY A 33 -9.59 26.60 2.91
N VAL A 34 -9.20 26.27 1.68
CA VAL A 34 -8.24 27.03 0.87
C VAL A 34 -8.83 27.47 -0.47
N SER A 35 -8.11 28.34 -1.18
CA SER A 35 -8.54 28.77 -2.51
C SER A 35 -8.38 27.68 -3.56
N LEU A 36 -9.24 27.67 -4.58
CA LEU A 36 -9.13 26.75 -5.72
C LEU A 36 -7.77 26.85 -6.44
N ALA A 37 -7.20 28.06 -6.51
CA ALA A 37 -5.90 28.29 -7.14
C ALA A 37 -4.75 27.57 -6.43
N ALA A 38 -4.88 27.26 -5.14
CA ALA A 38 -3.87 26.55 -4.37
C ALA A 38 -3.63 25.11 -4.90
N ILE A 39 -4.65 24.46 -5.48
CA ILE A 39 -4.51 23.13 -6.10
C ILE A 39 -3.53 23.19 -7.28
N GLY A 40 -3.75 24.15 -8.19
CA GLY A 40 -2.86 24.34 -9.33
C GLY A 40 -1.42 24.68 -8.92
N TYR A 41 -1.27 25.50 -7.87
CA TYR A 41 0.03 25.94 -7.38
C TYR A 41 0.84 24.78 -6.73
N HIS A 42 0.20 23.96 -5.89
CA HIS A 42 0.90 22.92 -5.11
C HIS A 42 1.00 21.57 -5.83
N PHE A 43 0.03 21.23 -6.69
CA PHE A 43 -0.10 19.90 -7.28
C PHE A 43 -0.23 19.91 -8.81
N GLY A 44 -0.39 21.07 -9.42
CA GLY A 44 -0.58 21.20 -10.87
C GLY A 44 -1.99 20.80 -11.33
N SER A 45 -2.57 19.72 -10.80
CA SER A 45 -3.90 19.24 -11.16
C SER A 45 -4.66 18.65 -9.97
N LYS A 46 -5.99 18.52 -10.12
CA LYS A 46 -6.85 17.81 -9.17
C LYS A 46 -6.46 16.32 -9.09
N ASP A 47 -6.17 15.72 -10.22
CA ASP A 47 -5.92 14.28 -10.31
C ASP A 47 -4.57 13.93 -9.66
N GLN A 48 -3.55 14.77 -9.83
CA GLN A 48 -2.29 14.64 -9.11
C GLN A 48 -2.48 14.77 -7.58
N LEU A 49 -3.25 15.77 -7.14
CA LEU A 49 -3.57 15.93 -5.71
C LEU A 49 -4.27 14.70 -5.14
N ILE A 50 -5.26 14.16 -5.84
CA ILE A 50 -5.99 12.96 -5.42
C ILE A 50 -5.05 11.76 -5.34
N THR A 51 -4.22 11.55 -6.36
CA THR A 51 -3.24 10.45 -6.38
C THR A 51 -2.28 10.55 -5.19
N GLU A 52 -1.70 11.71 -4.93
CA GLU A 52 -0.83 11.90 -3.78
C GLU A 52 -1.57 11.68 -2.45
N ALA A 53 -2.79 12.21 -2.31
CA ALA A 53 -3.58 12.09 -1.09
C ALA A 53 -3.94 10.62 -0.77
N ILE A 54 -4.31 9.83 -1.79
CA ILE A 54 -4.61 8.40 -1.64
C ILE A 54 -3.32 7.63 -1.33
N THR A 55 -2.27 7.86 -2.10
CA THR A 55 -0.98 7.16 -1.93
C THR A 55 -0.40 7.38 -0.54
N ILE A 56 -0.38 8.62 -0.06
CA ILE A 56 0.13 8.93 1.28
C ILE A 56 -0.82 8.38 2.36
N GLY A 57 -2.13 8.64 2.25
CA GLY A 57 -3.08 8.28 3.29
C GLY A 57 -3.27 6.77 3.46
N VAL A 58 -3.54 6.07 2.36
CA VAL A 58 -3.76 4.62 2.37
C VAL A 58 -2.42 3.87 2.43
N GLY A 59 -1.41 4.35 1.67
CA GLY A 59 -0.10 3.72 1.60
C GLY A 59 0.60 3.66 2.95
N THR A 60 0.54 4.73 3.76
CA THR A 60 1.12 4.73 5.12
C THR A 60 0.45 3.69 6.01
N GLN A 61 -0.89 3.64 6.05
CA GLN A 61 -1.61 2.67 6.88
C GLN A 61 -1.31 1.22 6.51
N ILE A 62 -1.22 0.94 5.21
CA ILE A 62 -0.88 -0.38 4.69
C ILE A 62 0.59 -0.71 4.98
N GLY A 63 1.50 0.23 4.72
CA GLY A 63 2.93 0.06 4.98
C GLY A 63 3.21 -0.25 6.44
N ASP A 64 2.70 0.58 7.37
CA ASP A 64 2.81 0.36 8.81
C ASP A 64 2.27 -1.02 9.23
N GLY A 65 1.14 -1.43 8.64
CA GLY A 65 0.55 -2.75 8.89
C GLY A 65 1.41 -3.90 8.38
N MET A 66 1.98 -3.79 7.19
CA MET A 66 2.88 -4.79 6.63
C MET A 66 4.18 -4.90 7.45
N GLU A 67 4.77 -3.76 7.83
CA GLU A 67 5.96 -3.74 8.66
C GLU A 67 5.72 -4.37 10.03
N ALA A 68 4.58 -4.07 10.67
CA ALA A 68 4.19 -4.69 11.93
C ALA A 68 4.03 -6.21 11.76
N ALA A 69 3.34 -6.66 10.71
CA ALA A 69 3.16 -8.09 10.45
C ALA A 69 4.50 -8.83 10.27
N ILE A 70 5.46 -8.24 9.54
CA ILE A 70 6.80 -8.82 9.34
C ILE A 70 7.57 -8.85 10.66
N ARG A 71 7.56 -7.77 11.43
CA ARG A 71 8.27 -7.63 12.71
C ARG A 71 7.75 -8.64 13.74
N ASP A 72 6.43 -8.62 13.96
CA ASP A 72 5.78 -9.43 15.00
C ASP A 72 5.90 -10.93 14.69
N ALA A 73 5.78 -11.31 13.41
CA ALA A 73 5.97 -12.69 12.98
C ALA A 73 7.41 -13.15 13.13
N GLY A 74 8.39 -12.28 12.88
CA GLY A 74 9.81 -12.62 12.84
C GLY A 74 10.52 -12.58 14.19
N GLU A 75 9.90 -12.04 15.25
CA GLU A 75 10.55 -11.92 16.56
C GLU A 75 10.99 -13.29 17.11
N GLY A 76 12.31 -13.46 17.24
CA GLY A 76 12.92 -14.70 17.73
C GLY A 76 12.81 -15.92 16.80
N ARG A 77 12.45 -15.73 15.54
CA ARG A 77 12.25 -16.79 14.53
C ARG A 77 13.12 -16.57 13.31
N THR A 78 13.42 -17.65 12.62
CA THR A 78 13.99 -17.57 11.26
C THR A 78 12.94 -17.04 10.26
N LEU A 79 13.41 -16.60 9.10
CA LEU A 79 12.51 -16.18 8.02
C LEU A 79 11.50 -17.28 7.65
N TRP A 80 11.94 -18.54 7.61
CA TRP A 80 11.08 -19.67 7.30
C TRP A 80 9.99 -19.90 8.36
N GLU A 81 10.37 -19.89 9.65
CA GLU A 81 9.42 -20.06 10.76
C GLU A 81 8.43 -18.90 10.88
N SER A 82 8.77 -17.71 10.38
CA SER A 82 7.90 -16.55 10.41
C SER A 82 6.92 -16.46 9.23
N LEU A 83 7.12 -17.25 8.17
CA LEU A 83 6.44 -17.08 6.90
C LEU A 83 4.90 -17.20 7.01
N ALA A 84 4.41 -18.26 7.68
CA ALA A 84 2.98 -18.46 7.88
C ALA A 84 2.33 -17.32 8.67
N ALA A 85 2.98 -16.87 9.75
CA ALA A 85 2.48 -15.78 10.57
C ALA A 85 2.52 -14.43 9.83
N THR A 86 3.55 -14.15 9.04
CA THR A 86 3.64 -12.96 8.18
C THR A 86 2.49 -12.94 7.17
N TRP A 87 2.23 -14.07 6.51
CA TRP A 87 1.10 -14.20 5.57
C TRP A 87 -0.24 -13.91 6.23
N ASN A 88 -0.52 -14.54 7.38
CA ASN A 88 -1.75 -14.32 8.12
C ASN A 88 -1.88 -12.86 8.58
N GLY A 89 -0.78 -12.22 8.98
CA GLY A 89 -0.72 -10.79 9.27
C GLY A 89 -1.08 -9.93 8.05
N PHE A 90 -0.63 -10.30 6.86
CA PHE A 90 -1.01 -9.60 5.62
C PHE A 90 -2.50 -9.74 5.30
N VAL A 91 -3.10 -10.92 5.52
CA VAL A 91 -4.56 -11.11 5.41
C VAL A 91 -5.30 -10.13 6.33
N ASP A 92 -4.86 -10.01 7.58
CA ASP A 92 -5.42 -9.07 8.56
C ASP A 92 -5.28 -7.61 8.12
N VAL A 93 -4.13 -7.22 7.57
CA VAL A 93 -3.90 -5.85 7.04
C VAL A 93 -4.88 -5.54 5.91
N VAL A 94 -5.05 -6.47 4.97
CA VAL A 94 -6.01 -6.30 3.85
C VAL A 94 -7.44 -6.17 4.35
N GLN A 95 -7.86 -7.03 5.30
CA GLN A 95 -9.22 -6.99 5.86
C GLN A 95 -9.52 -5.64 6.53
N ARG A 96 -8.59 -5.14 7.34
CA ARG A 96 -8.75 -3.86 8.07
C ARG A 96 -8.74 -2.64 7.15
N ASN A 97 -8.08 -2.73 5.98
CA ASN A 97 -7.88 -1.61 5.06
C ASN A 97 -8.67 -1.77 3.74
N ARG A 98 -9.68 -2.62 3.70
CA ARG A 98 -10.39 -3.01 2.47
C ARG A 98 -10.90 -1.81 1.66
N ASP A 99 -11.52 -0.84 2.31
CA ASP A 99 -12.09 0.33 1.62
C ASP A 99 -10.99 1.24 1.04
N GLY A 100 -9.90 1.41 1.77
CA GLY A 100 -8.72 2.14 1.28
C GLY A 100 -8.05 1.43 0.09
N LEU A 101 -7.96 0.10 0.14
CA LEU A 101 -7.43 -0.71 -0.97
C LEU A 101 -8.32 -0.62 -2.22
N LEU A 102 -9.64 -0.65 -2.06
CA LEU A 102 -10.57 -0.44 -3.16
C LEU A 102 -10.36 0.93 -3.80
N LEU A 103 -10.26 1.99 -2.99
CA LEU A 103 -9.98 3.33 -3.46
C LEU A 103 -8.64 3.42 -4.19
N SER A 104 -7.60 2.76 -3.68
CA SER A 104 -6.29 2.69 -4.33
C SER A 104 -6.34 1.98 -5.67
N MET A 105 -7.14 0.92 -5.79
CA MET A 105 -7.34 0.21 -7.07
C MET A 105 -8.10 1.06 -8.09
N GLU A 106 -9.15 1.77 -7.68
CA GLU A 106 -9.86 2.71 -8.55
C GLU A 106 -8.93 3.81 -9.07
N ASN A 107 -8.11 4.39 -8.19
CA ASN A 107 -7.11 5.38 -8.57
C ASN A 107 -6.01 4.78 -9.46
N GLY A 108 -5.61 3.55 -9.21
CA GLY A 108 -4.59 2.83 -9.99
C GLY A 108 -4.93 2.72 -11.47
N LEU A 109 -6.21 2.59 -11.82
CA LEU A 109 -6.66 2.59 -13.21
C LEU A 109 -6.49 3.96 -13.89
N GLN A 110 -6.57 5.06 -13.14
CA GLN A 110 -6.29 6.41 -13.66
C GLN A 110 -4.78 6.61 -13.83
N ILE A 111 -3.99 6.22 -12.81
CA ILE A 111 -2.53 6.27 -12.86
C ILE A 111 -1.99 5.50 -14.07
N ALA A 112 -2.52 4.30 -14.34
CA ALA A 112 -2.08 3.47 -15.46
C ALA A 112 -2.26 4.12 -16.85
N ARG A 113 -3.03 5.22 -16.94
CA ARG A 113 -3.29 5.97 -18.18
C ARG A 113 -2.59 7.33 -18.23
N ASP A 114 -1.88 7.71 -17.16
CA ASP A 114 -1.21 9.01 -17.03
C ASP A 114 0.29 8.83 -16.76
N PRO A 115 1.16 9.10 -17.75
CA PRO A 115 2.61 8.93 -17.58
C PRO A 115 3.23 9.74 -16.45
N ALA A 116 2.70 10.93 -16.13
CA ALA A 116 3.23 11.75 -15.04
C ALA A 116 2.90 11.12 -13.68
N GLN A 117 1.70 10.57 -13.52
CA GLN A 117 1.31 9.87 -12.31
C GLN A 117 2.03 8.52 -12.17
N GLN A 118 2.35 7.84 -13.28
CA GLN A 118 3.16 6.62 -13.25
C GLN A 118 4.58 6.86 -12.72
N ILE A 119 5.20 8.00 -13.07
CA ILE A 119 6.51 8.39 -12.52
C ILE A 119 6.41 8.58 -11.00
N PHE A 120 5.43 9.35 -10.54
CA PHE A 120 5.18 9.55 -9.10
C PHE A 120 4.96 8.20 -8.38
N MET A 121 4.15 7.31 -8.95
CA MET A 121 3.87 6.00 -8.34
C MET A 121 5.10 5.10 -8.31
N ALA A 122 5.96 5.15 -9.32
CA ALA A 122 7.23 4.41 -9.34
C ALA A 122 8.14 4.87 -8.19
N GLU A 123 8.26 6.18 -7.95
CA GLU A 123 9.02 6.74 -6.83
C GLU A 123 8.43 6.31 -5.47
N ALA A 124 7.11 6.37 -5.32
CA ALA A 124 6.43 5.93 -4.11
C ALA A 124 6.63 4.42 -3.85
N THR A 125 6.61 3.60 -4.91
CA THR A 125 6.88 2.15 -4.83
C THR A 125 8.32 1.87 -4.39
N GLU A 126 9.30 2.63 -4.87
CA GLU A 126 10.70 2.49 -4.43
C GLU A 126 10.89 2.87 -2.96
N VAL A 127 10.12 3.84 -2.44
CA VAL A 127 10.10 4.14 -1.00
C VAL A 127 9.55 2.94 -0.22
N ALA A 128 8.38 2.43 -0.60
CA ALA A 128 7.77 1.27 0.06
C ALA A 128 8.68 0.02 0.04
N HIS A 129 9.36 -0.23 -1.09
CA HIS A 129 10.34 -1.32 -1.17
C HIS A 129 11.49 -1.14 -0.18
N ARG A 130 12.06 0.08 -0.05
CA ARG A 130 13.15 0.34 0.89
C ARG A 130 12.72 0.11 2.34
N ASP A 131 11.51 0.55 2.70
CA ASP A 131 10.98 0.42 4.05
C ASP A 131 10.76 -1.07 4.41
N ILE A 132 10.16 -1.84 3.50
CA ILE A 132 9.99 -3.29 3.68
C ILE A 132 11.33 -4.02 3.75
N VAL A 133 12.29 -3.67 2.90
CA VAL A 133 13.65 -4.26 2.95
C VAL A 133 14.34 -3.93 4.27
N ALA A 134 14.19 -2.72 4.78
CA ALA A 134 14.78 -2.32 6.05
C ALA A 134 14.19 -3.13 7.21
N ILE A 135 12.86 -3.34 7.25
CA ILE A 135 12.25 -4.16 8.31
C ILE A 135 12.62 -5.63 8.17
N VAL A 136 12.65 -6.20 6.97
CA VAL A 136 13.11 -7.58 6.73
C VAL A 136 14.55 -7.75 7.23
N LYS A 137 15.45 -6.81 6.90
CA LYS A 137 16.85 -6.88 7.33
C LYS A 137 17.03 -6.71 8.82
N SER A 138 16.25 -5.84 9.47
CA SER A 138 16.32 -5.64 10.93
C SER A 138 15.77 -6.84 11.71
N THR A 139 14.74 -7.49 11.17
CA THR A 139 14.09 -8.66 11.80
C THR A 139 14.89 -9.95 11.56
N HIS A 140 15.53 -10.06 10.39
CA HIS A 140 16.34 -11.23 9.99
C HIS A 140 17.76 -10.80 9.61
N PRO A 141 18.61 -10.46 10.59
CA PRO A 141 19.95 -9.91 10.35
C PRO A 141 20.91 -10.88 9.63
N ASP A 142 20.62 -12.17 9.65
CA ASP A 142 21.43 -13.22 9.00
C ASP A 142 21.30 -13.19 7.46
N LEU A 143 20.26 -12.58 6.91
CA LEU A 143 20.12 -12.44 5.47
C LEU A 143 21.20 -11.51 4.91
N SER A 144 21.77 -11.83 3.76
CA SER A 144 22.56 -10.86 3.00
C SER A 144 21.69 -9.69 2.53
N GLN A 145 22.33 -8.59 2.11
CA GLN A 145 21.58 -7.45 1.57
C GLN A 145 20.75 -7.85 0.34
N ASP A 146 21.32 -8.64 -0.57
CA ASP A 146 20.63 -9.09 -1.78
C ASP A 146 19.45 -10.00 -1.46
N GLN A 147 19.59 -10.88 -0.46
CA GLN A 147 18.50 -11.71 0.02
C GLN A 147 17.38 -10.88 0.65
N ALA A 148 17.71 -9.90 1.49
CA ALA A 148 16.71 -9.02 2.08
C ALA A 148 15.94 -8.21 1.02
N VAL A 149 16.64 -7.72 -0.01
CA VAL A 149 16.02 -7.04 -1.16
C VAL A 149 15.08 -7.97 -1.92
N ALA A 150 15.51 -9.19 -2.22
CA ALA A 150 14.69 -10.17 -2.94
C ALA A 150 13.44 -10.56 -2.14
N VAL A 151 13.60 -10.83 -0.84
CA VAL A 151 12.49 -11.16 0.06
C VAL A 151 11.53 -9.98 0.20
N GLY A 152 12.03 -8.76 0.43
CA GLY A 152 11.18 -7.58 0.58
C GLY A 152 10.34 -7.31 -0.67
N LYS A 153 10.93 -7.40 -1.86
CA LYS A 153 10.20 -7.26 -3.14
C LYS A 153 9.17 -8.38 -3.34
N LEU A 154 9.50 -9.62 -2.98
CA LEU A 154 8.57 -10.74 -3.04
C LEU A 154 7.38 -10.51 -2.11
N LEU A 155 7.61 -10.14 -0.85
CA LEU A 155 6.54 -9.86 0.12
C LEU A 155 5.62 -8.74 -0.35
N PHE A 156 6.18 -7.67 -0.94
CA PHE A 156 5.40 -6.59 -1.52
C PHE A 156 4.49 -7.06 -2.67
N LEU A 157 5.02 -7.82 -3.62
CA LEU A 157 4.25 -8.35 -4.76
C LEU A 157 3.17 -9.33 -4.31
N VAL A 158 3.49 -10.20 -3.37
CA VAL A 158 2.56 -11.18 -2.80
C VAL A 158 1.42 -10.47 -2.07
N PHE A 159 1.73 -9.43 -1.27
CA PHE A 159 0.72 -8.60 -0.63
C PHE A 159 -0.22 -7.94 -1.65
N GLN A 160 0.31 -7.39 -2.74
CA GLN A 160 -0.52 -6.79 -3.79
C GLN A 160 -1.46 -7.81 -4.43
N GLY A 161 -0.97 -9.01 -4.73
CA GLY A 161 -1.80 -10.10 -5.28
C GLY A 161 -2.91 -10.51 -4.31
N LEU A 162 -2.59 -10.67 -3.03
CA LEU A 162 -3.54 -10.95 -1.96
C LEU A 162 -4.61 -9.85 -1.84
N ALA A 163 -4.19 -8.59 -1.84
CA ALA A 163 -5.09 -7.44 -1.75
C ALA A 163 -6.07 -7.40 -2.92
N ILE A 164 -5.60 -7.60 -4.14
CA ILE A 164 -6.45 -7.66 -5.34
C ILE A 164 -7.47 -8.79 -5.20
N GLN A 165 -7.04 -9.99 -4.85
CA GLN A 165 -7.93 -11.14 -4.72
C GLN A 165 -9.01 -10.91 -3.66
N MET A 166 -8.64 -10.44 -2.48
CA MET A 166 -9.59 -10.20 -1.39
C MET A 166 -10.59 -9.07 -1.67
N VAL A 167 -10.20 -8.08 -2.46
CA VAL A 167 -11.11 -6.98 -2.84
C VAL A 167 -12.08 -7.43 -3.94
N ILE A 168 -11.60 -8.16 -4.95
CA ILE A 168 -12.39 -8.54 -6.14
C ILE A 168 -13.23 -9.80 -5.87
N ALA A 169 -12.70 -10.77 -5.13
CA ALA A 169 -13.34 -12.05 -4.86
C ALA A 169 -13.32 -12.38 -3.35
N PRO A 170 -14.02 -11.60 -2.51
CA PRO A 170 -13.94 -11.74 -1.06
C PRO A 170 -14.46 -13.06 -0.49
N SER A 171 -15.26 -13.79 -1.29
CA SER A 171 -15.78 -15.12 -0.94
C SER A 171 -14.91 -16.28 -1.45
N ALA A 172 -13.83 -16.00 -2.17
CA ALA A 172 -12.92 -17.03 -2.62
C ALA A 172 -12.15 -17.60 -1.42
N GLU A 173 -11.93 -18.91 -1.43
CA GLU A 173 -11.04 -19.55 -0.46
C GLU A 173 -9.63 -19.04 -0.67
N LEU A 174 -9.05 -18.48 0.38
CA LEU A 174 -7.68 -17.95 0.38
C LEU A 174 -6.71 -18.99 0.92
N LEU A 175 -5.51 -18.94 0.40
CA LEU A 175 -4.39 -19.66 0.99
C LEU A 175 -4.16 -19.11 2.39
N ASP A 176 -4.14 -19.96 3.40
CA ASP A 176 -3.69 -19.61 4.75
C ASP A 176 -2.16 -19.77 4.88
N GLY A 177 -1.60 -19.38 6.02
CA GLY A 177 -0.15 -19.44 6.23
C GLY A 177 0.42 -20.86 6.18
N ASP A 178 -0.32 -21.86 6.65
CA ASP A 178 0.13 -23.25 6.65
C ASP A 178 0.09 -23.84 5.23
N SER A 179 -0.94 -23.53 4.47
CA SER A 179 -1.04 -23.91 3.06
C SER A 179 0.01 -23.22 2.20
N LEU A 180 0.38 -21.97 2.53
CA LEU A 180 1.48 -21.27 1.86
C LEU A 180 2.81 -21.98 2.10
N THR A 181 3.13 -22.35 3.35
CA THR A 181 4.35 -23.11 3.67
C THR A 181 4.39 -24.43 2.94
N THR A 182 3.31 -25.20 2.97
CA THR A 182 3.18 -26.48 2.22
C THR A 182 3.43 -26.28 0.72
N ALA A 183 2.89 -25.21 0.13
CA ALA A 183 3.12 -24.93 -1.30
C ALA A 183 4.59 -24.63 -1.61
N ILE A 184 5.28 -23.88 -0.74
CA ILE A 184 6.69 -23.53 -0.94
C ILE A 184 7.58 -24.79 -0.71
N GLU A 185 7.30 -25.62 0.26
CA GLU A 185 7.99 -26.92 0.47
C GLU A 185 7.89 -27.80 -0.76
N ALA A 186 6.70 -27.93 -1.33
CA ALA A 186 6.49 -28.67 -2.57
C ALA A 186 7.27 -28.09 -3.77
N ILE A 187 7.41 -26.76 -3.87
CA ILE A 187 8.22 -26.10 -4.91
C ILE A 187 9.71 -26.40 -4.71
N ARG A 188 10.18 -26.46 -3.46
CA ARG A 188 11.57 -26.79 -3.11
C ARG A 188 11.91 -28.28 -3.32
N GLY A 189 10.90 -29.14 -3.41
CA GLY A 189 11.07 -30.59 -3.51
C GLY A 189 11.33 -31.27 -2.17
N GLU A 190 10.81 -30.68 -1.10
CA GLU A 190 10.87 -31.19 0.29
C GLU A 190 9.55 -31.89 0.67
#